data_d116416c5a3e03a303654dfb39bdf3b2
#
_entry.id   d116416c5a3e03a303654dfb39bdf3b2
#
_cell.length_a   1.000
_cell.length_b   1.000
_cell.length_c   1.000
_cell.angle_alpha   90.00
_cell.angle_beta   90.00
_cell.angle_gamma   90.00
#
_symmetry.space_group_name_H-M   'P 1'
#
loop_
_entity.id
_entity.type
_entity.pdbx_description
1 polymer ?
#
loop_
_entity_poly.entity_id
_entity_poly.type
_entity_poly.pdbx_seq_one_letter_code
_entity_poly.pdbx_strand_id
1 'polypeptide(L)'
;SRLSRLIFNPYRRMFMIKIVLNLKKYAWKNIFMSIILITLVSPLNASTMKIAYLSPSFDISDAWERVYWAIQGRLDELGVKYEMQSLAVASHVDHAGQLAQVESVIAKGVDYVFLGPTEYEAAIPALRKLKKAGIPTVVYNYLTPHEDESARAMTYVAFSHLLGGKISGSWATMHLSGSGKIAILQGAPGIASDRRMAGFLSIVEQYPNIEVIIGPHTDFDRSKAFDAAQNLLAAHDDIDLIYGVSTTIGLGAGQAIRQIGKSDKIASMGFGGTGDEITAMREGWLTASVLRPIDDSGVGVADAFVAHSKGEKVPQSWSGPFKMIDKWSDADEIVNYLSLIHISEPTRLQDI
;
A
#
# COMPACT_ATOMS: atom_id res chain seq x y z
N SER A 1 34.43 9.23 -30.31
CA SER A 1 35.28 8.14 -30.80
C SER A 1 35.27 6.89 -29.89
N ARG A 2 34.08 6.40 -29.59
CA ARG A 2 33.90 5.08 -28.90
C ARG A 2 32.96 4.14 -29.67
N LEU A 3 32.72 4.38 -30.94
CA LEU A 3 31.78 3.60 -31.77
C LEU A 3 32.47 2.67 -32.79
N SER A 4 33.81 2.52 -32.75
CA SER A 4 34.56 1.76 -33.76
C SER A 4 35.11 0.40 -33.28
N ARG A 5 34.68 -0.16 -32.11
CA ARG A 5 35.19 -1.45 -31.57
C ARG A 5 34.18 -2.60 -31.52
N LEU A 6 33.06 -2.51 -32.21
CA LEU A 6 32.01 -3.55 -32.15
C LEU A 6 31.84 -4.38 -33.43
N ILE A 7 32.75 -4.28 -34.43
CA ILE A 7 32.55 -4.90 -35.76
C ILE A 7 33.48 -6.06 -36.07
N PHE A 8 34.46 -6.44 -35.28
CA PHE A 8 35.33 -7.58 -35.62
C PHE A 8 35.50 -8.57 -34.44
N ASN A 9 34.59 -9.54 -34.35
CA ASN A 9 34.85 -10.78 -33.60
C ASN A 9 34.91 -11.96 -34.58
N PRO A 10 36.12 -12.51 -34.85
CA PRO A 10 36.32 -13.59 -35.81
C PRO A 10 35.64 -14.91 -35.43
N TYR A 11 35.29 -15.12 -34.16
CA TYR A 11 34.63 -16.35 -33.71
C TYR A 11 33.14 -16.46 -34.12
N ARG A 12 32.45 -15.38 -34.44
CA ARG A 12 31.08 -15.44 -34.96
C ARG A 12 31.01 -15.89 -36.42
N ARG A 13 32.04 -15.61 -37.21
CA ARG A 13 32.09 -16.03 -38.64
C ARG A 13 32.31 -17.52 -38.80
N MET A 14 33.05 -18.14 -37.87
CA MET A 14 33.36 -19.57 -37.95
C MET A 14 32.17 -20.44 -37.47
N PHE A 15 31.33 -19.93 -36.59
CA PHE A 15 30.11 -20.62 -36.09
C PHE A 15 29.01 -20.64 -37.16
N MET A 16 28.82 -19.56 -37.89
CA MET A 16 27.84 -19.46 -38.99
C MET A 16 28.21 -20.30 -40.20
N ILE A 17 29.49 -20.44 -40.55
CA ILE A 17 29.93 -21.29 -41.66
C ILE A 17 29.76 -22.75 -41.35
N LYS A 18 29.94 -23.20 -40.12
CA LYS A 18 29.70 -24.62 -39.74
C LYS A 18 28.21 -25.00 -39.74
N ILE A 19 27.32 -24.08 -39.47
CA ILE A 19 25.86 -24.31 -39.54
C ILE A 19 25.40 -24.44 -40.99
N VAL A 20 25.92 -23.61 -41.90
CA VAL A 20 25.49 -23.63 -43.31
C VAL A 20 26.04 -24.89 -44.05
N LEU A 21 27.21 -25.41 -43.67
CA LEU A 21 27.80 -26.61 -44.31
C LEU A 21 27.17 -27.93 -43.82
N ASN A 22 26.58 -27.95 -42.61
CA ASN A 22 25.84 -29.13 -42.13
C ASN A 22 24.40 -29.21 -42.64
N LEU A 23 23.82 -28.11 -43.09
CA LEU A 23 22.48 -28.09 -43.68
C LEU A 23 22.40 -28.62 -45.11
N LYS A 24 23.53 -28.66 -45.85
CA LYS A 24 23.56 -29.22 -47.20
C LYS A 24 23.64 -30.75 -47.30
N LYS A 25 23.86 -31.45 -46.21
CA LYS A 25 24.03 -32.92 -46.19
C LYS A 25 22.79 -33.71 -45.81
N TYR A 26 21.70 -33.04 -45.37
CA TYR A 26 20.45 -33.69 -44.97
C TYR A 26 19.20 -33.24 -45.75
N ALA A 27 19.38 -32.59 -46.89
CA ALA A 27 18.30 -31.96 -47.61
C ALA A 27 17.74 -32.78 -48.77
N TRP A 28 17.65 -34.12 -48.72
CA TRP A 28 16.96 -34.83 -49.79
C TRP A 28 16.24 -36.13 -49.42
N LYS A 29 15.85 -36.35 -48.16
CA LYS A 29 15.02 -37.54 -47.82
C LYS A 29 13.83 -37.28 -46.87
N ASN A 30 13.55 -36.07 -46.43
CA ASN A 30 12.39 -35.82 -45.54
C ASN A 30 11.61 -34.53 -45.86
N ILE A 31 11.45 -34.22 -47.17
CA ILE A 31 10.68 -33.01 -47.61
C ILE A 31 9.17 -33.22 -47.61
N PHE A 32 8.65 -34.39 -47.21
CA PHE A 32 7.21 -34.64 -47.30
C PHE A 32 6.46 -34.84 -45.97
N MET A 33 7.09 -34.60 -44.79
CA MET A 33 6.40 -34.82 -43.52
C MET A 33 6.70 -33.76 -42.43
N SER A 34 7.07 -32.56 -42.79
CA SER A 34 7.29 -31.46 -41.83
C SER A 34 6.58 -30.15 -42.23
N ILE A 35 5.59 -30.22 -43.07
CA ILE A 35 4.68 -29.11 -43.33
C ILE A 35 3.33 -29.48 -42.74
N ILE A 36 3.14 -29.34 -41.47
CA ILE A 36 1.91 -29.08 -40.68
C ILE A 36 2.30 -29.29 -39.22
N LEU A 37 3.06 -28.37 -38.68
CA LEU A 37 2.98 -27.93 -37.27
C LEU A 37 3.65 -26.56 -37.14
N ILE A 38 3.39 -25.65 -38.07
CA ILE A 38 3.27 -24.27 -37.71
C ILE A 38 1.92 -24.22 -37.04
N THR A 39 1.86 -24.61 -35.77
CA THR A 39 0.82 -24.12 -34.89
C THR A 39 0.82 -22.62 -35.10
N LEU A 40 -0.26 -22.13 -35.66
CA LEU A 40 -0.74 -20.78 -35.51
C LEU A 40 -0.67 -20.47 -34.01
N VAL A 41 0.51 -20.06 -33.53
CA VAL A 41 0.58 -19.15 -32.42
C VAL A 41 0.03 -17.86 -33.01
N SER A 42 -1.29 -17.82 -33.17
CA SER A 42 -1.99 -16.56 -33.21
C SER A 42 -1.37 -15.79 -32.06
N PRO A 43 -0.87 -14.56 -32.27
CA PRO A 43 -0.61 -13.71 -31.12
C PRO A 43 -1.96 -13.77 -30.37
N LEU A 44 -1.97 -14.44 -29.20
CA LEU A 44 -3.09 -14.30 -28.29
C LEU A 44 -3.15 -12.79 -28.13
N ASN A 45 -4.13 -12.16 -28.80
CA ASN A 45 -4.49 -10.79 -28.46
C ASN A 45 -4.88 -10.91 -27.00
N ALA A 46 -3.92 -10.64 -26.12
CA ALA A 46 -4.19 -10.64 -24.70
C ALA A 46 -5.35 -9.70 -24.54
N SER A 47 -6.52 -10.26 -24.24
CA SER A 47 -7.74 -9.48 -24.04
C SER A 47 -7.41 -8.45 -22.97
N THR A 48 -7.81 -7.22 -23.19
CA THR A 48 -7.65 -6.16 -22.19
C THR A 48 -8.35 -6.61 -20.92
N MET A 49 -7.61 -6.75 -19.82
CA MET A 49 -8.14 -7.20 -18.53
C MET A 49 -8.93 -6.07 -17.88
N LYS A 50 -10.17 -6.34 -17.48
CA LYS A 50 -11.01 -5.38 -16.76
C LYS A 50 -10.82 -5.55 -15.26
N ILE A 51 -10.28 -4.53 -14.63
CA ILE A 51 -9.92 -4.52 -13.21
C ILE A 51 -10.75 -3.48 -12.47
N ALA A 52 -11.27 -3.81 -11.29
CA ALA A 52 -11.82 -2.83 -10.38
C ALA A 52 -10.90 -2.64 -9.18
N TYR A 53 -10.50 -1.40 -8.93
CA TYR A 53 -9.82 -0.96 -7.72
C TYR A 53 -10.84 -0.34 -6.78
N LEU A 54 -11.05 -0.93 -5.61
CA LEU A 54 -12.03 -0.49 -4.61
C LEU A 54 -11.28 -0.07 -3.33
N SER A 55 -11.51 1.15 -2.89
CA SER A 55 -10.83 1.71 -1.71
C SER A 55 -11.80 2.39 -0.73
N PRO A 56 -11.41 2.58 0.54
CA PRO A 56 -12.25 3.25 1.52
C PRO A 56 -12.54 4.71 1.22
N SER A 57 -11.56 5.47 0.74
CA SER A 57 -11.73 6.88 0.36
C SER A 57 -10.44 7.42 -0.24
N PHE A 58 -10.54 8.30 -1.24
CA PHE A 58 -9.38 9.06 -1.75
C PHE A 58 -9.21 10.40 -1.04
N ASP A 59 -10.30 11.01 -0.56
CA ASP A 59 -10.28 12.35 0.02
C ASP A 59 -9.67 12.40 1.44
N ILE A 60 -9.60 11.25 2.13
CA ILE A 60 -9.17 11.18 3.53
C ILE A 60 -7.66 11.02 3.65
N SER A 61 -7.02 10.33 2.71
CA SER A 61 -5.57 10.07 2.71
C SER A 61 -5.08 9.75 1.31
N ASP A 62 -3.96 10.35 0.91
CA ASP A 62 -3.23 10.05 -0.32
C ASP A 62 -2.75 8.60 -0.40
N ALA A 63 -2.71 7.88 0.73
CA ALA A 63 -2.24 6.50 0.80
C ALA A 63 -3.00 5.55 -0.15
N TRP A 64 -4.32 5.72 -0.28
CA TRP A 64 -5.12 4.88 -1.16
C TRP A 64 -4.88 5.19 -2.64
N GLU A 65 -4.72 6.46 -2.96
CA GLU A 65 -4.39 6.92 -4.30
C GLU A 65 -2.98 6.46 -4.70
N ARG A 66 -2.01 6.50 -3.79
CA ARG A 66 -0.65 6.00 -4.01
C ARG A 66 -0.60 4.50 -4.31
N VAL A 67 -1.37 3.66 -3.59
CA VAL A 67 -1.49 2.23 -3.92
C VAL A 67 -2.01 2.07 -5.35
N TYR A 68 -3.04 2.83 -5.74
CA TYR A 68 -3.59 2.82 -7.09
C TYR A 68 -2.54 3.16 -8.17
N TRP A 69 -1.79 4.24 -7.98
CA TRP A 69 -0.73 4.66 -8.91
C TRP A 69 0.43 3.68 -8.96
N ALA A 70 0.83 3.11 -7.83
CA ALA A 70 1.88 2.09 -7.78
C ALA A 70 1.48 0.80 -8.53
N ILE A 71 0.20 0.40 -8.43
CA ILE A 71 -0.33 -0.72 -9.22
C ILE A 71 -0.22 -0.40 -10.71
N GLN A 72 -0.70 0.78 -11.15
CA GLN A 72 -0.67 1.16 -12.57
C GLN A 72 0.76 1.20 -13.10
N GLY A 73 1.65 1.91 -12.41
CA GLY A 73 3.06 2.00 -12.80
C GLY A 73 3.70 0.62 -12.97
N ARG A 74 3.42 -0.32 -12.05
CA ARG A 74 3.95 -1.67 -12.15
C ARG A 74 3.35 -2.48 -13.29
N LEU A 75 2.05 -2.35 -13.55
CA LEU A 75 1.40 -3.02 -14.68
C LEU A 75 1.92 -2.49 -16.03
N ASP A 76 2.15 -1.18 -16.12
CA ASP A 76 2.72 -0.54 -17.30
C ASP A 76 4.17 -0.99 -17.56
N GLU A 77 5.01 -1.06 -16.52
CA GLU A 77 6.36 -1.63 -16.58
C GLU A 77 6.37 -3.06 -17.11
N LEU A 78 5.37 -3.86 -16.69
CA LEU A 78 5.23 -5.26 -17.10
C LEU A 78 4.57 -5.43 -18.47
N GLY A 79 4.15 -4.33 -19.12
CA GLY A 79 3.52 -4.33 -20.44
C GLY A 79 2.14 -4.99 -20.47
N VAL A 80 1.42 -4.97 -19.35
CA VAL A 80 0.09 -5.57 -19.23
C VAL A 80 -0.94 -4.68 -19.91
N LYS A 81 -1.86 -5.27 -20.68
CA LYS A 81 -3.02 -4.54 -21.23
C LYS A 81 -4.20 -4.65 -20.28
N TYR A 82 -4.62 -3.53 -19.72
CA TYR A 82 -5.72 -3.48 -18.75
C TYR A 82 -6.57 -2.23 -18.91
N GLU A 83 -7.81 -2.33 -18.40
CA GLU A 83 -8.69 -1.20 -18.11
C GLU A 83 -8.99 -1.26 -16.62
N MET A 84 -8.57 -0.28 -15.85
CA MET A 84 -8.79 -0.26 -14.40
C MET A 84 -9.72 0.90 -14.03
N GLN A 85 -10.90 0.57 -13.50
CA GLN A 85 -11.80 1.55 -12.89
C GLN A 85 -11.51 1.65 -11.39
N SER A 86 -11.45 2.87 -10.90
CA SER A 86 -11.27 3.18 -9.48
C SER A 86 -12.58 3.61 -8.86
N LEU A 87 -12.96 3.04 -7.73
CA LEU A 87 -14.14 3.39 -6.96
C LEU A 87 -13.76 3.53 -5.49
N ALA A 88 -14.20 4.61 -4.86
CA ALA A 88 -14.03 4.85 -3.44
C ALA A 88 -15.37 5.18 -2.79
N VAL A 89 -15.52 4.85 -1.51
CA VAL A 89 -16.67 5.26 -0.70
C VAL A 89 -16.36 6.59 0.00
N ALA A 90 -17.39 7.24 0.56
CA ALA A 90 -17.25 8.57 1.15
C ALA A 90 -16.49 8.58 2.48
N SER A 91 -16.40 7.43 3.16
CA SER A 91 -15.72 7.33 4.46
C SER A 91 -15.26 5.90 4.76
N HIS A 92 -14.32 5.78 5.72
CA HIS A 92 -13.83 4.48 6.19
C HIS A 92 -14.90 3.62 6.89
N VAL A 93 -16.04 4.17 7.25
CA VAL A 93 -17.13 3.45 7.90
C VAL A 93 -18.33 3.19 6.98
N ASP A 94 -18.23 3.55 5.69
CA ASP A 94 -19.29 3.27 4.71
C ASP A 94 -19.18 1.84 4.14
N HIS A 95 -19.39 0.86 5.00
CA HIS A 95 -19.32 -0.56 4.63
C HIS A 95 -20.41 -0.96 3.63
N ALA A 96 -21.60 -0.38 3.77
CA ALA A 96 -22.72 -0.65 2.87
C ALA A 96 -22.47 -0.12 1.45
N GLY A 97 -21.91 1.09 1.34
CA GLY A 97 -21.50 1.65 0.07
C GLY A 97 -20.45 0.80 -0.64
N GLN A 98 -19.44 0.29 0.10
CA GLN A 98 -18.44 -0.60 -0.49
C GLN A 98 -19.03 -1.93 -0.96
N LEU A 99 -19.98 -2.52 -0.21
CA LEU A 99 -20.69 -3.71 -0.65
C LEU A 99 -21.47 -3.47 -1.95
N ALA A 100 -22.17 -2.33 -2.05
CA ALA A 100 -22.87 -1.96 -3.26
C ALA A 100 -21.93 -1.75 -4.47
N GLN A 101 -20.74 -1.18 -4.25
CA GLN A 101 -19.71 -1.09 -5.30
C GLN A 101 -19.26 -2.48 -5.76
N VAL A 102 -19.05 -3.43 -4.86
CA VAL A 102 -18.73 -4.83 -5.21
C VAL A 102 -19.82 -5.46 -6.04
N GLU A 103 -21.09 -5.30 -5.69
CA GLU A 103 -22.22 -5.79 -6.48
C GLU A 103 -22.24 -5.18 -7.88
N SER A 104 -21.98 -3.88 -7.99
CA SER A 104 -21.91 -3.18 -9.26
C SER A 104 -20.81 -3.71 -10.17
N VAL A 105 -19.58 -3.93 -9.65
CA VAL A 105 -18.47 -4.43 -10.47
C VAL A 105 -18.66 -5.89 -10.89
N ILE A 106 -19.30 -6.71 -10.04
CA ILE A 106 -19.72 -8.07 -10.40
C ILE A 106 -20.68 -8.01 -11.59
N ALA A 107 -21.71 -7.15 -11.53
CA ALA A 107 -22.69 -7.00 -12.60
C ALA A 107 -22.07 -6.49 -13.92
N LYS A 108 -21.00 -5.69 -13.85
CA LYS A 108 -20.22 -5.21 -15.01
C LYS A 108 -19.29 -6.27 -15.61
N GLY A 109 -19.09 -7.40 -14.94
CA GLY A 109 -18.25 -8.49 -15.42
C GLY A 109 -16.78 -8.11 -15.49
N VAL A 110 -16.21 -7.59 -14.37
CA VAL A 110 -14.77 -7.36 -14.25
C VAL A 110 -14.04 -8.70 -14.10
N ASP A 111 -12.80 -8.77 -14.58
CA ASP A 111 -11.97 -9.96 -14.52
C ASP A 111 -11.28 -10.12 -13.15
N TYR A 112 -10.95 -8.99 -12.50
CA TYR A 112 -10.26 -8.94 -11.20
C TYR A 112 -10.76 -7.80 -10.34
N VAL A 113 -10.65 -7.98 -9.02
CA VAL A 113 -10.91 -6.93 -8.03
C VAL A 113 -9.69 -6.77 -7.12
N PHE A 114 -9.22 -5.53 -6.96
CA PHE A 114 -8.27 -5.13 -5.94
C PHE A 114 -9.05 -4.38 -4.87
N LEU A 115 -9.17 -4.99 -3.70
CA LEU A 115 -10.05 -4.52 -2.63
C LEU A 115 -9.24 -4.02 -1.43
N GLY A 116 -9.33 -2.73 -1.13
CA GLY A 116 -8.99 -2.18 0.18
C GLY A 116 -10.25 -2.12 1.03
N PRO A 117 -10.44 -3.03 1.98
CA PRO A 117 -11.64 -3.03 2.79
C PRO A 117 -11.77 -1.79 3.66
N THR A 118 -12.99 -1.28 3.82
CA THR A 118 -13.31 -0.25 4.82
C THR A 118 -13.03 -0.75 6.23
N GLU A 119 -13.32 -2.04 6.48
CA GLU A 119 -12.96 -2.77 7.69
C GLU A 119 -12.86 -4.28 7.36
N TYR A 120 -12.05 -5.01 8.11
CA TYR A 120 -11.71 -6.39 7.83
C TYR A 120 -12.92 -7.33 7.88
N GLU A 121 -13.67 -7.31 9.00
CA GLU A 121 -14.83 -8.19 9.20
C GLU A 121 -16.02 -7.72 8.34
N ALA A 122 -16.19 -6.41 8.17
CA ALA A 122 -17.24 -5.84 7.34
C ALA A 122 -17.10 -6.20 5.85
N ALA A 123 -15.91 -6.60 5.40
CA ALA A 123 -15.65 -7.03 4.03
C ALA A 123 -16.14 -8.47 3.73
N ILE A 124 -16.44 -9.28 4.74
CA ILE A 124 -16.84 -10.68 4.56
C ILE A 124 -17.99 -10.86 3.55
N PRO A 125 -19.12 -10.11 3.63
CA PRO A 125 -20.19 -10.24 2.65
C PRO A 125 -19.74 -9.93 1.21
N ALA A 126 -18.91 -8.91 1.02
CA ALA A 126 -18.35 -8.51 -0.26
C ALA A 126 -17.44 -9.61 -0.84
N LEU A 127 -16.52 -10.12 -0.04
CA LEU A 127 -15.60 -11.20 -0.44
C LEU A 127 -16.33 -12.50 -0.80
N ARG A 128 -17.38 -12.87 -0.05
CA ARG A 128 -18.24 -14.01 -0.39
C ARG A 128 -18.91 -13.85 -1.76
N LYS A 129 -19.41 -12.64 -2.07
CA LYS A 129 -20.03 -12.36 -3.36
C LYS A 129 -19.02 -12.45 -4.52
N LEU A 130 -17.85 -11.89 -4.35
CA LEU A 130 -16.76 -11.95 -5.33
C LEU A 130 -16.32 -13.39 -5.58
N LYS A 131 -16.11 -14.17 -4.52
CA LYS A 131 -15.73 -15.58 -4.62
C LYS A 131 -16.83 -16.41 -5.29
N LYS A 132 -18.11 -16.19 -4.94
CA LYS A 132 -19.26 -16.85 -5.57
C LYS A 132 -19.36 -16.51 -7.06
N ALA A 133 -19.00 -15.28 -7.45
CA ALA A 133 -18.97 -14.84 -8.84
C ALA A 133 -17.73 -15.36 -9.61
N GLY A 134 -16.78 -16.03 -8.93
CA GLY A 134 -15.55 -16.54 -9.54
C GLY A 134 -14.54 -15.45 -9.89
N ILE A 135 -14.65 -14.26 -9.29
CA ILE A 135 -13.76 -13.12 -9.55
C ILE A 135 -12.58 -13.18 -8.61
N PRO A 136 -11.34 -13.43 -9.12
CA PRO A 136 -10.13 -13.39 -8.32
C PRO A 136 -9.96 -12.02 -7.66
N THR A 137 -9.69 -12.03 -6.35
CA THR A 137 -9.62 -10.81 -5.55
C THR A 137 -8.28 -10.74 -4.83
N VAL A 138 -7.56 -9.63 -4.97
CA VAL A 138 -6.44 -9.26 -4.13
C VAL A 138 -6.94 -8.30 -3.05
N VAL A 139 -6.79 -8.67 -1.79
CA VAL A 139 -7.07 -7.78 -0.66
C VAL A 139 -5.79 -7.06 -0.30
N TYR A 140 -5.84 -5.75 -0.15
CA TYR A 140 -4.69 -4.96 0.33
C TYR A 140 -5.03 -4.22 1.63
N ASN A 141 -4.01 -3.77 2.37
CA ASN A 141 -4.08 -3.18 3.72
C ASN A 141 -4.36 -4.16 4.87
N TYR A 142 -4.79 -5.38 4.60
CA TYR A 142 -4.94 -6.44 5.62
C TYR A 142 -4.13 -7.66 5.21
N LEU A 143 -3.34 -8.21 6.14
CA LEU A 143 -2.39 -9.29 5.87
C LEU A 143 -2.96 -10.69 6.15
N THR A 144 -3.88 -10.78 7.10
CA THR A 144 -4.40 -12.06 7.58
C THR A 144 -5.55 -12.54 6.69
N PRO A 145 -5.48 -13.75 6.12
CA PRO A 145 -6.62 -14.34 5.42
C PRO A 145 -7.78 -14.58 6.39
N HIS A 146 -9.02 -14.38 5.92
CA HIS A 146 -10.20 -14.73 6.70
C HIS A 146 -10.24 -16.22 7.00
N GLU A 147 -10.66 -16.59 8.21
CA GLU A 147 -10.84 -17.99 8.59
C GLU A 147 -11.96 -18.64 7.77
N ASP A 148 -13.03 -17.89 7.50
CA ASP A 148 -14.09 -18.31 6.60
C ASP A 148 -13.58 -18.46 5.17
N GLU A 149 -13.43 -19.69 4.72
CA GLU A 149 -12.96 -20.00 3.38
C GLU A 149 -13.86 -19.39 2.28
N SER A 150 -15.15 -19.22 2.53
CA SER A 150 -16.08 -18.62 1.58
C SER A 150 -15.82 -17.12 1.34
N ALA A 151 -15.13 -16.45 2.27
CA ALA A 151 -14.72 -15.06 2.21
C ALA A 151 -13.20 -14.89 1.96
N ARG A 152 -12.47 -15.99 1.75
CA ARG A 152 -11.03 -15.92 1.54
C ARG A 152 -10.70 -15.44 0.14
N ALA A 153 -9.96 -14.34 0.05
CA ALA A 153 -9.45 -13.79 -1.20
C ALA A 153 -8.32 -14.65 -1.79
N MET A 154 -7.95 -14.39 -3.02
CA MET A 154 -6.83 -15.04 -3.73
C MET A 154 -5.52 -14.81 -2.99
N THR A 155 -5.24 -13.59 -2.57
CA THR A 155 -4.08 -13.20 -1.78
C THR A 155 -4.34 -11.92 -0.99
N TYR A 156 -3.48 -11.69 0.01
CA TYR A 156 -3.51 -10.53 0.89
C TYR A 156 -2.17 -9.81 0.82
N VAL A 157 -2.16 -8.57 0.36
CA VAL A 157 -0.95 -7.74 0.20
C VAL A 157 -1.03 -6.58 1.18
N ALA A 158 -0.19 -6.59 2.22
CA ALA A 158 -0.32 -5.60 3.29
C ALA A 158 0.95 -5.49 4.14
N PHE A 159 0.74 -5.10 5.37
CA PHE A 159 1.74 -4.99 6.44
C PHE A 159 1.10 -5.36 7.78
N SER A 160 1.94 -5.69 8.76
CA SER A 160 1.46 -6.02 10.10
C SER A 160 1.13 -4.76 10.90
N HIS A 161 -0.15 -4.47 11.08
CA HIS A 161 -0.60 -3.35 11.94
C HIS A 161 -0.03 -3.44 13.36
N LEU A 162 0.05 -4.66 13.91
CA LEU A 162 0.65 -4.91 15.24
C LEU A 162 2.13 -4.52 15.28
N LEU A 163 2.91 -4.94 14.27
CA LEU A 163 4.33 -4.59 14.18
C LEU A 163 4.53 -3.08 14.03
N GLY A 164 3.73 -2.45 13.17
CA GLY A 164 3.78 -0.99 13.02
C GLY A 164 3.48 -0.26 14.33
N GLY A 165 2.49 -0.73 15.09
CA GLY A 165 2.20 -0.22 16.44
C GLY A 165 3.39 -0.40 17.39
N LYS A 166 4.08 -1.55 17.38
CA LYS A 166 5.29 -1.78 18.18
C LYS A 166 6.42 -0.79 17.81
N ILE A 167 6.62 -0.55 16.52
CA ILE A 167 7.61 0.44 16.05
C ILE A 167 7.26 1.83 16.58
N SER A 168 5.97 2.23 16.52
CA SER A 168 5.48 3.49 17.09
C SER A 168 5.77 3.58 18.60
N GLY A 169 5.45 2.53 19.35
CA GLY A 169 5.69 2.47 20.79
C GLY A 169 7.18 2.54 21.15
N SER A 170 8.03 1.84 20.38
CA SER A 170 9.49 1.89 20.58
C SER A 170 10.05 3.29 20.36
N TRP A 171 9.59 3.98 19.30
CA TRP A 171 10.00 5.37 19.08
C TRP A 171 9.52 6.29 20.21
N ALA A 172 8.24 6.16 20.62
CA ALA A 172 7.65 7.00 21.67
C ALA A 172 8.41 6.84 23.01
N THR A 173 8.73 5.61 23.41
CA THR A 173 9.48 5.35 24.65
C THR A 173 10.91 5.88 24.60
N MET A 174 11.59 5.79 23.46
CA MET A 174 12.92 6.38 23.26
C MET A 174 12.85 7.91 23.30
N HIS A 175 11.88 8.50 22.61
CA HIS A 175 11.69 9.96 22.55
C HIS A 175 11.44 10.55 23.92
N LEU A 176 10.63 9.90 24.75
CA LEU A 176 10.33 10.32 26.13
C LEU A 176 11.36 9.84 27.15
N SER A 177 12.45 9.18 26.73
CA SER A 177 13.44 8.61 27.62
C SER A 177 12.83 7.72 28.73
N GLY A 178 11.73 7.03 28.40
CA GLY A 178 11.04 6.07 29.28
C GLY A 178 10.17 6.71 30.38
N SER A 179 9.87 8.00 30.33
CA SER A 179 9.04 8.70 31.33
C SER A 179 8.22 9.81 30.69
N GLY A 180 6.96 9.95 31.06
CA GLY A 180 6.06 11.01 30.57
C GLY A 180 4.62 10.55 30.40
N LYS A 181 3.80 11.40 29.79
CA LYS A 181 2.37 11.15 29.57
C LYS A 181 2.02 11.10 28.09
N ILE A 182 1.45 10.01 27.65
CA ILE A 182 1.05 9.76 26.26
C ILE A 182 -0.47 9.71 26.15
N ALA A 183 -1.05 10.49 25.24
CA ALA A 183 -2.43 10.31 24.84
C ALA A 183 -2.49 9.54 23.50
N ILE A 184 -3.40 8.57 23.37
CA ILE A 184 -3.62 7.80 22.14
C ILE A 184 -4.97 8.20 21.57
N LEU A 185 -5.00 8.66 20.31
CA LEU A 185 -6.23 8.87 19.56
C LEU A 185 -6.48 7.70 18.62
N GLN A 186 -7.67 7.10 18.75
CA GLN A 186 -8.05 5.88 18.06
C GLN A 186 -8.68 6.18 16.69
N GLY A 187 -8.60 5.22 15.76
CA GLY A 187 -9.35 5.24 14.49
C GLY A 187 -10.81 4.81 14.68
N ALA A 188 -11.46 4.38 13.60
CA ALA A 188 -12.70 3.62 13.74
C ALA A 188 -12.43 2.30 14.48
N PRO A 189 -13.41 1.77 15.25
CA PRO A 189 -13.30 0.43 15.82
C PRO A 189 -13.02 -0.61 14.74
N GLY A 190 -12.11 -1.54 15.02
CA GLY A 190 -11.75 -2.61 14.09
C GLY A 190 -10.24 -2.88 14.02
N ILE A 191 -9.88 -3.93 13.27
CA ILE A 191 -8.53 -4.53 13.30
C ILE A 191 -7.41 -3.53 13.07
N ALA A 192 -7.57 -2.57 12.16
CA ALA A 192 -6.50 -1.63 11.83
C ALA A 192 -6.14 -0.73 13.03
N SER A 193 -7.15 -0.14 13.68
CA SER A 193 -6.97 0.70 14.87
C SER A 193 -6.50 -0.13 16.06
N ASP A 194 -7.22 -1.22 16.36
CA ASP A 194 -6.98 -2.03 17.55
C ASP A 194 -5.62 -2.69 17.57
N ARG A 195 -5.15 -3.21 16.42
CA ARG A 195 -3.82 -3.84 16.32
C ARG A 195 -2.68 -2.83 16.41
N ARG A 196 -2.83 -1.62 15.85
CA ARG A 196 -1.84 -0.55 16.01
C ARG A 196 -1.75 -0.11 17.47
N MET A 197 -2.89 0.10 18.12
CA MET A 197 -2.94 0.44 19.53
C MET A 197 -2.36 -0.68 20.41
N ALA A 198 -2.78 -1.94 20.20
CA ALA A 198 -2.26 -3.07 20.95
C ALA A 198 -0.74 -3.24 20.79
N GLY A 199 -0.22 -3.04 19.55
CA GLY A 199 1.22 -3.06 19.30
C GLY A 199 1.95 -1.95 20.07
N PHE A 200 1.42 -0.73 20.04
CA PHE A 200 1.97 0.42 20.77
C PHE A 200 1.99 0.15 22.27
N LEU A 201 0.87 -0.22 22.85
CA LEU A 201 0.73 -0.50 24.29
C LEU A 201 1.66 -1.64 24.74
N SER A 202 1.81 -2.70 23.95
CA SER A 202 2.71 -3.83 24.27
C SER A 202 4.18 -3.43 24.51
N ILE A 203 4.58 -2.29 24.02
CA ILE A 203 5.92 -1.71 24.26
C ILE A 203 5.87 -0.70 25.40
N VAL A 204 4.94 0.25 25.33
CA VAL A 204 4.89 1.38 26.28
C VAL A 204 4.59 0.91 27.72
N GLU A 205 3.75 -0.10 27.91
CA GLU A 205 3.40 -0.68 29.22
C GLU A 205 4.60 -1.33 29.93
N GLN A 206 5.72 -1.55 29.24
CA GLN A 206 6.97 -2.03 29.87
C GLN A 206 7.72 -0.91 30.61
N TYR A 207 7.28 0.34 30.46
CA TYR A 207 7.90 1.52 31.05
C TYR A 207 7.00 2.10 32.15
N PRO A 208 7.24 1.78 33.44
CA PRO A 208 6.33 2.12 34.54
C PRO A 208 6.21 3.62 34.81
N ASN A 209 7.11 4.44 34.28
CA ASN A 209 7.05 5.90 34.40
C ASN A 209 6.35 6.58 33.22
N ILE A 210 5.76 5.81 32.30
CA ILE A 210 4.93 6.36 31.24
C ILE A 210 3.46 6.13 31.60
N GLU A 211 2.73 7.23 31.74
CA GLU A 211 1.27 7.22 31.89
C GLU A 211 0.60 7.24 30.51
N VAL A 212 -0.44 6.43 30.32
CA VAL A 212 -1.18 6.38 29.05
C VAL A 212 -2.64 6.77 29.25
N ILE A 213 -3.09 7.73 28.44
CA ILE A 213 -4.50 8.12 28.31
C ILE A 213 -5.04 7.57 27.00
N ILE A 214 -6.07 6.74 27.05
CA ILE A 214 -6.78 6.28 25.87
C ILE A 214 -7.86 7.28 25.51
N GLY A 215 -7.66 8.00 24.40
CA GLY A 215 -8.61 8.96 23.85
C GLY A 215 -9.73 8.28 23.04
N PRO A 216 -10.67 9.08 22.52
CA PRO A 216 -11.83 8.57 21.80
C PRO A 216 -11.50 8.03 20.41
N HIS A 217 -12.46 7.30 19.85
CA HIS A 217 -12.47 6.97 18.43
C HIS A 217 -12.77 8.20 17.59
N THR A 218 -12.04 8.36 16.49
CA THR A 218 -12.11 9.50 15.58
C THR A 218 -12.49 9.11 14.14
N ASP A 219 -12.85 7.83 13.91
CA ASP A 219 -13.27 7.28 12.62
C ASP A 219 -12.25 7.51 11.48
N PHE A 220 -10.96 7.66 11.83
CA PHE A 220 -9.89 8.08 10.91
C PHE A 220 -10.12 9.48 10.29
N ASP A 221 -11.01 10.29 10.88
CA ASP A 221 -11.31 11.65 10.44
C ASP A 221 -10.38 12.66 11.10
N ARG A 222 -9.79 13.55 10.28
CA ARG A 222 -8.81 14.55 10.75
C ARG A 222 -9.44 15.61 11.65
N SER A 223 -10.68 16.05 11.34
CA SER A 223 -11.37 17.08 12.11
C SER A 223 -11.77 16.55 13.48
N LYS A 224 -12.32 15.32 13.53
CA LYS A 224 -12.64 14.66 14.82
C LYS A 224 -11.38 14.43 15.66
N ALA A 225 -10.25 14.09 15.04
CA ALA A 225 -8.98 13.93 15.74
C ALA A 225 -8.45 15.25 16.29
N PHE A 226 -8.60 16.34 15.53
CA PHE A 226 -8.25 17.68 15.97
C PHE A 226 -9.08 18.09 17.20
N ASP A 227 -10.40 17.94 17.16
CA ASP A 227 -11.30 18.27 18.27
C ASP A 227 -11.01 17.41 19.50
N ALA A 228 -10.76 16.10 19.31
CA ALA A 228 -10.39 15.19 20.38
C ALA A 228 -9.05 15.58 21.04
N ALA A 229 -8.05 15.96 20.23
CA ALA A 229 -6.76 16.43 20.74
C ALA A 229 -6.91 17.74 21.53
N GLN A 230 -7.72 18.70 21.05
CA GLN A 230 -7.99 19.93 21.80
C GLN A 230 -8.61 19.64 23.18
N ASN A 231 -9.59 18.74 23.23
CA ASN A 231 -10.24 18.36 24.49
C ASN A 231 -9.25 17.69 25.45
N LEU A 232 -8.37 16.81 24.96
CA LEU A 232 -7.34 16.17 25.78
C LEU A 232 -6.33 17.19 26.32
N LEU A 233 -5.87 18.10 25.47
CA LEU A 233 -4.92 19.17 25.84
C LEU A 233 -5.50 20.19 26.82
N ALA A 234 -6.84 20.38 26.80
CA ALA A 234 -7.54 21.23 27.76
C ALA A 234 -7.75 20.52 29.12
N ALA A 235 -7.94 19.20 29.11
CA ALA A 235 -8.16 18.39 30.31
C ALA A 235 -6.84 18.00 31.02
N HIS A 236 -5.73 17.93 30.30
CA HIS A 236 -4.42 17.49 30.78
C HIS A 236 -3.33 18.42 30.27
N ASP A 237 -2.75 19.23 31.15
CA ASP A 237 -1.69 20.19 30.82
C ASP A 237 -0.27 19.57 30.78
N ASP A 238 -0.16 18.32 31.18
CA ASP A 238 1.06 17.52 31.34
C ASP A 238 1.22 16.40 30.27
N ILE A 239 0.49 16.46 29.15
CA ILE A 239 0.70 15.56 28.01
C ILE A 239 2.02 15.90 27.34
N ASP A 240 2.88 14.88 27.16
CA ASP A 240 4.19 15.00 26.48
C ASP A 240 4.11 14.53 25.01
N LEU A 241 3.22 13.58 24.69
CA LEU A 241 3.06 13.04 23.35
C LEU A 241 1.60 12.67 23.05
N ILE A 242 1.14 12.99 21.83
CA ILE A 242 -0.12 12.45 21.29
C ILE A 242 0.20 11.50 20.12
N TYR A 243 -0.16 10.23 20.27
CA TYR A 243 -0.10 9.23 19.20
C TYR A 243 -1.44 9.10 18.49
N GLY A 244 -1.48 9.48 17.23
CA GLY A 244 -2.58 9.19 16.31
C GLY A 244 -2.31 7.89 15.57
N VAL A 245 -3.22 6.92 15.67
CA VAL A 245 -3.03 5.60 15.05
C VAL A 245 -3.09 5.60 13.51
N SER A 246 -3.20 6.76 12.88
CA SER A 246 -3.15 6.95 11.42
C SER A 246 -2.59 8.31 11.04
N THR A 247 -2.31 8.52 9.75
CA THR A 247 -1.94 9.82 9.16
C THR A 247 -2.89 10.93 9.58
N THR A 248 -4.18 10.76 9.27
CA THR A 248 -5.21 11.79 9.51
C THR A 248 -5.31 12.17 10.98
N ILE A 249 -5.21 11.17 11.86
CA ILE A 249 -5.28 11.37 13.31
C ILE A 249 -4.01 12.06 13.83
N GLY A 250 -2.83 11.62 13.38
CA GLY A 250 -1.56 12.27 13.74
C GLY A 250 -1.50 13.72 13.29
N LEU A 251 -1.95 14.00 12.06
CA LEU A 251 -2.05 15.36 11.54
C LEU A 251 -3.07 16.22 12.31
N GLY A 252 -4.24 15.68 12.66
CA GLY A 252 -5.22 16.37 13.48
C GLY A 252 -4.67 16.74 14.86
N ALA A 253 -4.00 15.78 15.52
CA ALA A 253 -3.35 16.01 16.81
C ALA A 253 -2.23 17.07 16.73
N GLY A 254 -1.33 16.94 15.73
CA GLY A 254 -0.26 17.90 15.51
C GLY A 254 -0.78 19.32 15.24
N GLN A 255 -1.87 19.43 14.49
CA GLN A 255 -2.52 20.72 14.22
C GLN A 255 -3.10 21.35 15.50
N ALA A 256 -3.72 20.56 16.39
CA ALA A 256 -4.22 21.03 17.68
C ALA A 256 -3.08 21.53 18.59
N ILE A 257 -1.97 20.79 18.66
CA ILE A 257 -0.76 21.19 19.40
C ILE A 257 -0.16 22.47 18.83
N ARG A 258 -0.09 22.59 17.48
CA ARG A 258 0.38 23.82 16.80
C ARG A 258 -0.49 25.02 17.13
N GLN A 259 -1.81 24.85 17.17
CA GLN A 259 -2.73 25.95 17.44
C GLN A 259 -2.54 26.58 18.83
N ILE A 260 -2.15 25.78 19.82
CA ILE A 260 -1.84 26.28 21.17
C ILE A 260 -0.37 26.67 21.35
N GLY A 261 0.43 26.67 20.28
CA GLY A 261 1.84 27.08 20.29
C GLY A 261 2.77 26.17 21.10
N LYS A 262 2.47 24.87 21.21
CA LYS A 262 3.24 23.92 22.02
C LYS A 262 3.99 22.84 21.18
N SER A 263 4.17 23.02 19.87
CA SER A 263 4.84 22.03 19.00
C SER A 263 6.32 21.76 19.34
N ASP A 264 6.93 22.62 20.12
CA ASP A 264 8.28 22.45 20.66
C ASP A 264 8.32 21.65 22.00
N LYS A 265 7.18 21.47 22.64
CA LYS A 265 7.04 20.84 23.97
C LYS A 265 6.29 19.52 23.93
N ILE A 266 5.27 19.41 23.11
CA ILE A 266 4.41 18.23 22.99
C ILE A 266 4.67 17.58 21.64
N ALA A 267 5.12 16.33 21.66
CA ALA A 267 5.32 15.55 20.46
C ALA A 267 3.97 15.09 19.86
N SER A 268 3.89 15.04 18.54
CA SER A 268 2.79 14.42 17.82
C SER A 268 3.31 13.34 16.88
N MET A 269 2.60 12.24 16.81
CA MET A 269 3.01 11.10 16.00
C MET A 269 1.84 10.57 15.18
N GLY A 270 2.12 10.29 13.90
CA GLY A 270 1.19 9.66 12.97
C GLY A 270 1.57 8.23 12.61
N PHE A 271 0.82 7.66 11.67
CA PHE A 271 1.06 6.32 11.15
C PHE A 271 0.62 6.23 9.68
N GLY A 272 1.53 6.47 8.78
CA GLY A 272 1.21 6.45 7.35
C GLY A 272 2.41 6.69 6.45
N GLY A 273 3.16 7.74 6.72
CA GLY A 273 4.27 8.17 5.89
C GLY A 273 3.81 8.84 4.61
N THR A 274 2.77 9.66 4.71
CA THR A 274 2.21 10.37 3.56
C THR A 274 2.96 11.69 3.30
N GLY A 275 2.76 12.27 2.12
CA GLY A 275 3.34 13.57 1.76
C GLY A 275 2.95 14.67 2.73
N ASP A 276 1.71 14.65 3.22
CA ASP A 276 1.21 15.59 4.22
C ASP A 276 1.94 15.49 5.56
N GLU A 277 2.22 14.25 6.04
CA GLU A 277 2.98 14.05 7.27
C GLU A 277 4.42 14.53 7.14
N ILE A 278 5.05 14.28 5.99
CA ILE A 278 6.41 14.74 5.71
C ILE A 278 6.46 16.28 5.67
N THR A 279 5.46 16.91 5.05
CA THR A 279 5.32 18.36 5.03
C THR A 279 5.14 18.91 6.45
N ALA A 280 4.28 18.29 7.25
CA ALA A 280 4.04 18.66 8.64
C ALA A 280 5.29 18.52 9.53
N MET A 281 6.11 17.50 9.31
CA MET A 281 7.41 17.33 9.99
C MET A 281 8.41 18.41 9.59
N ARG A 282 8.48 18.77 8.31
CA ARG A 282 9.34 19.86 7.82
C ARG A 282 8.92 21.23 8.38
N GLU A 283 7.62 21.45 8.53
CA GLU A 283 7.07 22.64 9.17
C GLU A 283 7.16 22.61 10.70
N GLY A 284 7.58 21.49 11.29
CA GLY A 284 7.87 21.35 12.72
C GLY A 284 6.67 21.14 13.62
N TRP A 285 5.48 20.80 13.07
CA TRP A 285 4.27 20.57 13.87
C TRP A 285 3.79 19.11 13.91
N LEU A 286 4.40 18.20 13.17
CA LEU A 286 4.36 16.75 13.40
C LEU A 286 5.77 16.30 13.77
N THR A 287 5.89 15.44 14.78
CA THR A 287 7.21 15.03 15.27
C THR A 287 7.72 13.78 14.57
N ALA A 288 6.85 12.81 14.32
CA ALA A 288 7.24 11.52 13.74
C ALA A 288 6.08 10.80 13.05
N SER A 289 6.42 9.84 12.19
CA SER A 289 5.46 8.91 11.59
C SER A 289 6.10 7.56 11.26
N VAL A 290 5.33 6.50 11.35
CA VAL A 290 5.71 5.20 10.79
C VAL A 290 5.35 5.18 9.31
N LEU A 291 6.35 5.04 8.45
CA LEU A 291 6.15 4.85 7.02
C LEU A 291 5.66 3.44 6.75
N ARG A 292 4.46 3.32 6.22
CA ARG A 292 3.90 2.06 5.72
C ARG A 292 4.48 1.77 4.33
N PRO A 293 4.68 0.51 3.95
CA PRO A 293 5.12 0.14 2.60
C PRO A 293 3.95 0.26 1.60
N ILE A 294 3.50 1.50 1.35
CA ILE A 294 2.31 1.80 0.52
C ILE A 294 2.59 1.46 -0.93
N ASP A 295 3.70 1.96 -1.48
CA ASP A 295 4.06 1.75 -2.88
C ASP A 295 4.44 0.28 -3.12
N ASP A 296 5.22 -0.33 -2.20
CA ASP A 296 5.53 -1.76 -2.24
C ASP A 296 4.25 -2.62 -2.23
N SER A 297 3.23 -2.19 -1.48
CA SER A 297 1.93 -2.88 -1.47
C SER A 297 1.26 -2.80 -2.85
N GLY A 298 1.30 -1.65 -3.52
CA GLY A 298 0.80 -1.50 -4.88
C GLY A 298 1.53 -2.40 -5.88
N VAL A 299 2.86 -2.41 -5.82
CA VAL A 299 3.71 -3.32 -6.61
C VAL A 299 3.34 -4.78 -6.33
N GLY A 300 3.22 -5.17 -5.06
CA GLY A 300 2.84 -6.53 -4.66
C GLY A 300 1.45 -6.94 -5.16
N VAL A 301 0.48 -6.02 -5.19
CA VAL A 301 -0.86 -6.27 -5.79
C VAL A 301 -0.75 -6.55 -7.28
N ALA A 302 0.02 -5.73 -8.02
CA ALA A 302 0.22 -5.90 -9.45
C ALA A 302 0.96 -7.22 -9.77
N ASP A 303 2.04 -7.53 -9.04
CA ASP A 303 2.81 -8.76 -9.24
C ASP A 303 1.97 -10.01 -8.94
N ALA A 304 1.15 -9.99 -7.88
CA ALA A 304 0.23 -11.08 -7.55
C ALA A 304 -0.83 -11.30 -8.64
N PHE A 305 -1.39 -10.22 -9.17
CA PHE A 305 -2.31 -10.27 -10.30
C PHE A 305 -1.65 -10.89 -11.55
N VAL A 306 -0.45 -10.41 -11.91
CA VAL A 306 0.27 -10.87 -13.11
C VAL A 306 0.66 -12.35 -12.97
N ALA A 307 1.16 -12.78 -11.81
CA ALA A 307 1.47 -14.17 -11.54
C ALA A 307 0.23 -15.06 -11.71
N HIS A 308 -0.89 -14.68 -11.08
CA HIS A 308 -2.15 -15.43 -11.19
C HIS A 308 -2.67 -15.47 -12.63
N SER A 309 -2.63 -14.36 -13.37
CA SER A 309 -3.09 -14.30 -14.77
C SER A 309 -2.29 -15.22 -15.71
N LYS A 310 -1.05 -15.55 -15.34
CA LYS A 310 -0.18 -16.54 -16.03
C LYS A 310 -0.38 -17.96 -15.53
N GLY A 311 -1.26 -18.21 -14.56
CA GLY A 311 -1.46 -19.50 -13.93
C GLY A 311 -0.36 -19.88 -12.93
N GLU A 312 0.45 -18.93 -12.50
CA GLU A 312 1.49 -19.14 -11.50
C GLU A 312 0.91 -19.17 -10.08
N LYS A 313 1.61 -19.84 -9.17
CA LYS A 313 1.19 -19.89 -7.75
C LYS A 313 1.44 -18.56 -7.08
N VAL A 314 0.38 -18.00 -6.46
CA VAL A 314 0.46 -16.77 -5.67
C VAL A 314 0.52 -17.13 -4.19
N PRO A 315 1.42 -16.52 -3.38
CA PRO A 315 1.43 -16.71 -1.93
C PRO A 315 0.12 -16.21 -1.31
N GLN A 316 -0.32 -16.85 -0.22
CA GLN A 316 -1.58 -16.47 0.45
C GLN A 316 -1.52 -15.05 1.03
N SER A 317 -0.34 -14.60 1.45
CA SER A 317 -0.11 -13.23 1.92
C SER A 317 1.31 -12.77 1.62
N TRP A 318 1.46 -11.45 1.48
CA TRP A 318 2.72 -10.74 1.28
C TRP A 318 2.78 -9.50 2.15
N SER A 319 3.94 -9.20 2.73
CA SER A 319 4.16 -8.04 3.59
C SER A 319 5.42 -7.28 3.22
N GLY A 320 5.27 -5.96 3.02
CA GLY A 320 6.39 -5.04 2.87
C GLY A 320 7.00 -4.59 4.20
N PRO A 321 8.20 -3.97 4.16
CA PRO A 321 8.89 -3.45 5.33
C PRO A 321 8.28 -2.14 5.81
N PHE A 322 8.52 -1.81 7.11
CA PHE A 322 8.24 -0.48 7.66
C PHE A 322 9.51 0.34 7.77
N LYS A 323 9.33 1.66 7.81
CA LYS A 323 10.37 2.61 8.16
C LYS A 323 9.82 3.61 9.18
N MET A 324 10.66 4.00 10.14
CA MET A 324 10.37 5.09 11.06
C MET A 324 11.05 6.35 10.57
N ILE A 325 10.32 7.45 10.52
CA ILE A 325 10.88 8.79 10.26
C ILE A 325 10.41 9.77 11.32
N ASP A 326 11.21 10.76 11.58
CA ASP A 326 10.91 11.88 12.45
C ASP A 326 11.51 13.19 11.92
N LYS A 327 11.25 14.30 12.59
CA LYS A 327 11.71 15.63 12.17
C LYS A 327 13.25 15.79 12.21
N TRP A 328 13.97 14.82 12.77
CA TRP A 328 15.45 14.78 12.79
C TRP A 328 16.03 13.79 11.77
N SER A 329 15.18 13.04 11.06
CA SER A 329 15.63 12.14 10.00
C SER A 329 16.32 12.90 8.89
N ASP A 330 17.26 12.25 8.22
CA ASP A 330 18.07 12.85 7.16
C ASP A 330 17.16 13.44 6.06
N ALA A 331 17.43 14.68 5.71
CA ALA A 331 16.67 15.40 4.67
C ALA A 331 16.72 14.66 3.31
N ASP A 332 17.87 14.04 2.97
CA ASP A 332 18.01 13.26 1.73
C ASP A 332 17.17 11.97 1.77
N GLU A 333 17.02 11.38 2.95
CA GLU A 333 16.16 10.21 3.15
C GLU A 333 14.69 10.57 2.95
N ILE A 334 14.25 11.72 3.46
CA ILE A 334 12.91 12.26 3.26
C ILE A 334 12.70 12.67 1.80
N VAL A 335 13.69 13.30 1.16
CA VAL A 335 13.63 13.69 -0.26
C VAL A 335 13.57 12.48 -1.17
N ASN A 336 14.34 11.44 -0.92
CA ASN A 336 14.28 10.20 -1.68
C ASN A 336 12.91 9.54 -1.58
N TYR A 337 12.30 9.55 -0.38
CA TYR A 337 10.94 9.08 -0.19
C TYR A 337 9.92 9.90 -0.99
N LEU A 338 10.02 11.24 -0.98
CA LEU A 338 9.16 12.12 -1.77
C LEU A 338 9.38 11.95 -3.28
N SER A 339 10.60 11.68 -3.71
CA SER A 339 10.92 11.43 -5.13
C SER A 339 10.27 10.14 -5.63
N LEU A 340 10.19 9.11 -4.79
CA LEU A 340 9.46 7.88 -5.10
C LEU A 340 7.94 8.13 -5.22
N ILE A 341 7.38 9.03 -4.39
CA ILE A 341 5.98 9.45 -4.51
C ILE A 341 5.73 10.13 -5.86
N HIS A 342 6.62 11.02 -6.30
CA HIS A 342 6.48 11.72 -7.59
C HIS A 342 6.67 10.83 -8.81
N ILE A 343 7.43 9.75 -8.70
CA ILE A 343 7.58 8.76 -9.79
C ILE A 343 6.30 7.94 -9.96
N SER A 344 5.56 7.70 -8.89
CA SER A 344 4.26 7.00 -8.94
C SER A 344 3.08 7.88 -9.37
N GLU A 345 3.27 9.22 -9.46
CA GLU A 345 2.27 10.14 -10.03
C GLU A 345 2.63 10.48 -11.49
N PRO A 346 2.07 9.82 -12.50
CA PRO A 346 2.27 10.26 -13.88
C PRO A 346 1.54 11.58 -14.12
N THR A 347 2.33 12.66 -14.17
CA THR A 347 2.03 13.95 -14.83
C THR A 347 0.57 14.44 -14.80
N ARG A 348 0.07 14.86 -13.64
CA ARG A 348 -1.09 15.77 -13.55
C ARG A 348 -0.75 17.26 -13.82
N LEU A 349 0.48 17.58 -14.24
CA LEU A 349 0.98 18.96 -14.38
C LEU A 349 0.92 19.52 -15.81
N GLN A 350 0.16 18.91 -16.73
CA GLN A 350 0.05 19.45 -18.10
C GLN A 350 -1.36 19.90 -18.52
N ASP A 351 -2.35 19.90 -17.62
CA ASP A 351 -3.71 20.39 -17.93
C ASP A 351 -4.20 21.41 -16.87
N ILE A 352 -3.37 22.44 -16.57
CA ILE A 352 -3.83 23.70 -15.96
C ILE A 352 -3.32 24.86 -16.81
#